data_94d759ad0c4218c2e82c9e902ebd53a7
#
_entry.id   94d759ad0c4218c2e82c9e902ebd53a7
#
_cell.length_a   1.000
_cell.length_b   1.000
_cell.length_c   1.000
_cell.angle_alpha   90.00
_cell.angle_beta   90.00
_cell.angle_gamma   90.00
#
_symmetry.space_group_name_H-M   'P 1'
#
loop_
_entity.id
_entity.type
_entity.pdbx_description
1 polymer ?
#
loop_
_entity_poly.entity_id
_entity_poly.type
_entity_poly.pdbx_seq_one_letter_code
_entity_poly.pdbx_strand_id
1 'polypeptide(L)'
;MTTSTMPTITPEMIREHGLTPEEFEKIKELLGGREPTRTELGIFSVMWSEHCSYKSSRVHLKRLPTRSKLVLQGPGENAGIVDIGGGWACAFKIESHNHPSFIEPFQGAATGVGGILRDIFTMGARPVAVMDSLRFGPISLENAHAVTGLGPVQAEHSPATTRAEIHKNHSVMEGVVSGVASYGNCFGVPNLGGEVKFEPCYSGNPLVNAFALGLVRRDQIFYGRASG
;
A
#
# COMPACT_ATOMS: atom_id res chain seq x y z
N MET A 1 40.09 -13.77 -23.28
CA MET A 1 39.21 -12.88 -22.49
C MET A 1 38.00 -12.62 -23.35
N THR A 2 36.90 -13.33 -23.09
CA THR A 2 35.64 -13.13 -23.79
C THR A 2 35.01 -11.84 -23.26
N THR A 3 35.01 -10.81 -24.10
CA THR A 3 34.22 -9.58 -23.86
C THR A 3 32.74 -10.00 -23.88
N SER A 4 32.18 -10.18 -22.72
CA SER A 4 30.72 -10.32 -22.55
C SER A 4 30.12 -8.99 -22.97
N THR A 5 29.56 -8.93 -24.17
CA THR A 5 28.73 -7.79 -24.61
C THR A 5 27.50 -7.76 -23.71
N MET A 6 27.40 -6.76 -22.86
CA MET A 6 26.20 -6.50 -22.08
C MET A 6 25.01 -6.35 -23.03
N PRO A 7 23.86 -7.00 -22.76
CA PRO A 7 22.69 -6.86 -23.61
C PRO A 7 22.24 -5.40 -23.62
N THR A 8 22.09 -4.84 -24.81
CA THR A 8 21.58 -3.47 -25.03
C THR A 8 20.18 -3.31 -24.43
N ILE A 9 19.96 -2.23 -23.70
CA ILE A 9 18.63 -1.90 -23.15
C ILE A 9 17.73 -1.45 -24.31
N THR A 10 16.59 -2.11 -24.47
CA THR A 10 15.63 -1.77 -25.54
C THR A 10 14.50 -0.87 -25.00
N PRO A 11 13.81 -0.13 -25.88
CA PRO A 11 12.64 0.66 -25.47
C PRO A 11 11.53 -0.18 -24.81
N GLU A 12 11.38 -1.45 -25.22
CA GLU A 12 10.46 -2.40 -24.61
C GLU A 12 10.84 -2.66 -23.15
N MET A 13 12.11 -2.93 -22.89
CA MET A 13 12.61 -3.17 -21.54
C MET A 13 12.42 -1.95 -20.64
N ILE A 14 12.59 -0.73 -21.14
CA ILE A 14 12.35 0.50 -20.40
C ILE A 14 10.88 0.57 -19.96
N ARG A 15 9.94 0.31 -20.89
CA ARG A 15 8.50 0.29 -20.60
C ARG A 15 8.11 -0.83 -19.63
N GLU A 16 8.63 -2.03 -19.79
CA GLU A 16 8.40 -3.17 -18.88
C GLU A 16 8.86 -2.86 -17.46
N HIS A 17 9.90 -2.03 -17.31
CA HIS A 17 10.37 -1.55 -16.01
C HIS A 17 9.59 -0.32 -15.48
N GLY A 18 8.50 0.08 -16.15
CA GLY A 18 7.66 1.21 -15.72
C GLY A 18 8.37 2.57 -15.75
N LEU A 19 9.40 2.71 -16.57
CA LEU A 19 10.16 3.94 -16.76
C LEU A 19 9.72 4.65 -18.06
N THR A 20 9.73 5.98 -18.02
CA THR A 20 9.54 6.79 -19.23
C THR A 20 10.87 6.98 -20.00
N PRO A 21 10.84 7.34 -21.28
CA PRO A 21 12.05 7.66 -22.02
C PRO A 21 12.87 8.79 -21.37
N GLU A 22 12.20 9.81 -20.81
CA GLU A 22 12.83 10.94 -20.13
C GLU A 22 13.50 10.49 -18.82
N GLU A 23 12.89 9.58 -18.09
CA GLU A 23 13.48 8.97 -16.89
C GLU A 23 14.72 8.16 -17.27
N PHE A 24 14.69 7.44 -18.38
CA PHE A 24 15.84 6.68 -18.86
C PHE A 24 17.03 7.57 -19.24
N GLU A 25 16.78 8.68 -19.94
CA GLU A 25 17.84 9.66 -20.23
C GLU A 25 18.45 10.25 -18.96
N LYS A 26 17.61 10.55 -17.97
CA LYS A 26 18.09 11.02 -16.66
C LYS A 26 18.93 9.98 -15.91
N ILE A 27 18.59 8.70 -16.04
CA ILE A 27 19.41 7.60 -15.49
C ILE A 27 20.80 7.63 -16.14
N LYS A 28 20.88 7.78 -17.45
CA LYS A 28 22.17 7.88 -18.15
C LYS A 28 22.99 9.08 -17.68
N GLU A 29 22.36 10.25 -17.51
CA GLU A 29 23.03 11.43 -16.95
C GLU A 29 23.62 11.14 -15.56
N LEU A 30 22.85 10.52 -14.66
CA LEU A 30 23.30 10.14 -13.31
C LEU A 30 24.45 9.13 -13.32
N LEU A 31 24.51 8.29 -14.36
CA LEU A 31 25.58 7.31 -14.55
C LEU A 31 26.80 7.85 -15.33
N GLY A 32 26.90 9.17 -15.49
CA GLY A 32 28.02 9.80 -16.19
C GLY A 32 28.01 9.63 -17.70
N GLY A 33 26.84 9.50 -18.31
CA GLY A 33 26.62 9.37 -19.76
C GLY A 33 26.66 7.93 -20.29
N ARG A 34 26.85 6.92 -19.44
CA ARG A 34 26.79 5.51 -19.85
C ARG A 34 25.39 4.94 -19.75
N GLU A 35 25.12 3.89 -20.51
CA GLU A 35 23.91 3.11 -20.34
C GLU A 35 23.93 2.30 -19.02
N PRO A 36 22.76 2.13 -18.36
CA PRO A 36 22.64 1.24 -17.21
C PRO A 36 22.79 -0.22 -17.63
N THR A 37 23.28 -1.04 -16.74
CA THR A 37 23.11 -2.50 -16.83
C THR A 37 21.65 -2.89 -16.56
N ARG A 38 21.22 -4.12 -16.91
CA ARG A 38 19.86 -4.60 -16.53
C ARG A 38 19.59 -4.54 -15.03
N THR A 39 20.60 -4.84 -14.24
CA THR A 39 20.46 -4.76 -12.75
C THR A 39 20.25 -3.31 -12.29
N GLU A 40 21.05 -2.38 -12.82
CA GLU A 40 20.88 -0.96 -12.50
C GLU A 40 19.53 -0.43 -12.96
N LEU A 41 19.09 -0.82 -14.19
CA LEU A 41 17.76 -0.47 -14.68
C LEU A 41 16.66 -0.96 -13.73
N GLY A 42 16.76 -2.21 -13.23
CA GLY A 42 15.85 -2.77 -12.25
C GLY A 42 15.86 -2.01 -10.91
N ILE A 43 17.03 -1.59 -10.44
CA ILE A 43 17.17 -0.79 -9.22
C ILE A 43 16.48 0.57 -9.40
N PHE A 44 16.75 1.28 -10.49
CA PHE A 44 16.08 2.56 -10.79
C PHE A 44 14.57 2.39 -10.94
N SER A 45 14.11 1.32 -11.62
CA SER A 45 12.71 0.97 -11.78
C SER A 45 12.00 0.89 -10.42
N VAL A 46 12.57 0.18 -9.47
CA VAL A 46 12.00 0.02 -8.12
C VAL A 46 12.06 1.33 -7.34
N MET A 47 13.21 1.98 -7.30
CA MET A 47 13.43 3.21 -6.52
C MET A 47 12.61 4.40 -7.04
N TRP A 48 12.36 4.45 -8.36
CA TRP A 48 11.55 5.49 -9.00
C TRP A 48 10.12 5.07 -9.28
N SER A 49 9.69 3.91 -8.78
CA SER A 49 8.29 3.51 -8.82
C SER A 49 7.42 4.46 -7.98
N GLU A 50 6.12 4.51 -8.27
CA GLU A 50 5.16 5.25 -7.45
C GLU A 50 5.21 4.81 -5.98
N HIS A 51 5.41 3.52 -5.74
CA HIS A 51 5.48 2.96 -4.40
C HIS A 51 6.63 3.57 -3.55
N CYS A 52 7.83 3.69 -4.13
CA CYS A 52 9.00 4.19 -3.39
C CYS A 52 9.14 5.72 -3.44
N SER A 53 8.84 6.34 -4.58
CA SER A 53 9.15 7.75 -4.83
C SER A 53 7.95 8.69 -4.72
N TYR A 54 6.72 8.13 -4.74
CA TYR A 54 5.49 8.92 -4.82
C TYR A 54 5.49 9.90 -6.00
N LYS A 55 6.12 9.52 -7.12
CA LYS A 55 6.42 10.42 -8.24
C LYS A 55 5.18 11.11 -8.81
N SER A 56 4.03 10.44 -8.83
CA SER A 56 2.78 10.97 -9.33
C SER A 56 1.90 11.54 -8.21
N SER A 57 1.82 10.87 -7.06
CA SER A 57 0.93 11.26 -5.96
C SER A 57 1.49 12.36 -5.07
N ARG A 58 2.81 12.59 -5.07
CA ARG A 58 3.47 13.56 -4.20
C ARG A 58 2.89 14.99 -4.27
N VAL A 59 2.47 15.41 -5.47
CA VAL A 59 1.85 16.73 -5.68
C VAL A 59 0.51 16.83 -4.95
N HIS A 60 -0.25 15.75 -4.88
CA HIS A 60 -1.53 15.67 -4.18
C HIS A 60 -1.31 15.54 -2.67
N LEU A 61 -0.38 14.70 -2.23
CA LEU A 61 -0.04 14.51 -0.81
C LEU A 61 0.40 15.82 -0.14
N LYS A 62 1.15 16.67 -0.84
CA LYS A 62 1.56 18.00 -0.35
C LYS A 62 0.39 18.96 -0.09
N ARG A 63 -0.80 18.68 -0.63
CA ARG A 63 -2.01 19.51 -0.41
C ARG A 63 -2.72 19.16 0.90
N LEU A 64 -2.40 18.00 1.51
CA LEU A 64 -2.99 17.59 2.78
C LEU A 64 -2.39 18.41 3.94
N PRO A 65 -3.21 18.86 4.90
CA PRO A 65 -2.71 19.58 6.06
C PRO A 65 -1.95 18.61 6.98
N THR A 66 -0.64 18.83 7.11
CA THR A 66 0.25 17.99 7.92
C THR A 66 0.82 18.71 9.12
N ARG A 67 0.40 19.96 9.38
CA ARG A 67 0.92 20.80 10.46
C ARG A 67 -0.22 21.41 11.26
N SER A 68 -0.16 21.24 12.57
CA SER A 68 -1.02 21.94 13.54
C SER A 68 -0.35 21.93 14.91
N LYS A 69 -0.94 22.63 15.89
CA LYS A 69 -0.46 22.61 17.28
C LYS A 69 -0.55 21.22 17.94
N LEU A 70 -1.41 20.35 17.41
CA LEU A 70 -1.62 19.00 17.92
C LEU A 70 -0.72 17.96 17.25
N VAL A 71 -0.14 18.25 16.08
CA VAL A 71 0.75 17.30 15.38
C VAL A 71 2.11 17.32 16.04
N LEU A 72 2.47 16.22 16.69
CA LEU A 72 3.78 16.00 17.29
C LEU A 72 4.75 15.40 16.27
N GLN A 73 4.27 14.52 15.40
CA GLN A 73 5.02 13.94 14.29
C GLN A 73 4.16 13.93 13.03
N GLY A 74 4.61 14.65 12.01
CA GLY A 74 4.07 14.62 10.65
C GLY A 74 4.78 13.59 9.77
N PRO A 75 4.65 13.68 8.42
CA PRO A 75 5.34 12.79 7.49
C PRO A 75 6.86 12.80 7.68
N GLY A 76 7.50 11.63 7.55
CA GLY A 76 8.95 11.47 7.65
C GLY A 76 9.42 10.43 8.67
N GLU A 77 8.51 9.91 9.47
CA GLU A 77 8.71 8.78 10.39
C GLU A 77 7.73 7.65 10.07
N ASN A 78 7.82 6.53 10.80
CA ASN A 78 7.02 5.33 10.53
C ASN A 78 5.53 5.53 10.74
N ALA A 79 5.12 6.43 11.66
CA ALA A 79 3.72 6.75 11.91
C ALA A 79 3.53 8.24 12.19
N GLY A 80 2.32 8.75 11.96
CA GLY A 80 1.88 10.06 12.40
C GLY A 80 1.55 10.06 13.90
N ILE A 81 1.84 11.15 14.60
CA ILE A 81 1.52 11.29 16.04
C ILE A 81 0.82 12.60 16.30
N VAL A 82 -0.28 12.53 17.02
CA VAL A 82 -1.04 13.71 17.48
C VAL A 82 -1.20 13.72 19.00
N ASP A 83 -1.14 14.90 19.56
CA ASP A 83 -1.41 15.14 20.98
C ASP A 83 -2.92 15.00 21.25
N ILE A 84 -3.26 14.19 22.23
CA ILE A 84 -4.66 13.98 22.68
C ILE A 84 -4.92 14.56 24.08
N GLY A 85 -3.96 15.30 24.64
CA GLY A 85 -4.05 15.92 25.96
C GLY A 85 -3.64 15.01 27.11
N GLY A 86 -3.58 15.53 28.32
CA GLY A 86 -3.25 14.76 29.52
C GLY A 86 -1.86 14.13 29.52
N GLY A 87 -0.93 14.58 28.68
CA GLY A 87 0.40 13.99 28.53
C GLY A 87 0.42 12.73 27.66
N TRP A 88 -0.66 12.47 26.91
CA TRP A 88 -0.79 11.35 26.00
C TRP A 88 -0.79 11.79 24.53
N ALA A 89 -0.34 10.90 23.68
CA ALA A 89 -0.39 11.06 22.24
C ALA A 89 -0.93 9.77 21.59
N CYS A 90 -1.52 9.94 20.41
CA CYS A 90 -2.01 8.88 19.56
C CYS A 90 -1.10 8.75 18.35
N ALA A 91 -0.49 7.58 18.18
CA ALA A 91 0.23 7.21 16.97
C ALA A 91 -0.69 6.42 16.04
N PHE A 92 -0.66 6.71 14.73
CA PHE A 92 -1.51 6.02 13.77
C PHE A 92 -0.85 5.94 12.40
N LYS A 93 -1.20 4.89 11.68
CA LYS A 93 -0.81 4.67 10.28
C LYS A 93 -1.91 3.93 9.52
N ILE A 94 -2.04 4.25 8.25
CA ILE A 94 -2.79 3.48 7.27
C ILE A 94 -1.87 3.10 6.13
N GLU A 95 -1.95 1.88 5.66
CA GLU A 95 -1.17 1.38 4.54
C GLU A 95 -1.98 0.43 3.69
N SER A 96 -1.70 0.41 2.39
CA SER A 96 -2.28 -0.50 1.42
C SER A 96 -1.35 -1.68 1.17
N HIS A 97 -1.87 -2.90 1.23
CA HIS A 97 -1.13 -4.11 0.90
C HIS A 97 -1.87 -4.93 -0.18
N ASN A 98 -2.14 -4.27 -1.32
CA ASN A 98 -3.08 -4.75 -2.33
C ASN A 98 -2.54 -5.92 -3.14
N HIS A 99 -1.46 -5.69 -3.88
CA HIS A 99 -0.89 -6.67 -4.81
C HIS A 99 -0.41 -7.96 -4.12
N PRO A 100 0.34 -7.91 -3.02
CA PRO A 100 0.70 -9.11 -2.27
C PRO A 100 -0.52 -9.90 -1.80
N SER A 101 -1.59 -9.21 -1.35
CA SER A 101 -2.84 -9.85 -0.92
C SER A 101 -3.66 -10.45 -2.05
N PHE A 102 -3.47 -10.02 -3.30
CA PHE A 102 -4.07 -10.69 -4.45
C PHE A 102 -3.34 -11.98 -4.81
N ILE A 103 -2.01 -11.98 -4.73
CA ILE A 103 -1.16 -13.13 -5.07
C ILE A 103 -1.24 -14.22 -4.00
N GLU A 104 -1.05 -13.83 -2.72
CA GLU A 104 -1.09 -14.70 -1.55
C GLU A 104 -1.99 -14.06 -0.49
N PRO A 105 -3.32 -14.25 -0.59
CA PRO A 105 -4.30 -13.47 0.18
C PRO A 105 -4.08 -13.50 1.69
N PHE A 106 -3.88 -14.66 2.26
CA PHE A 106 -3.65 -14.82 3.71
C PHE A 106 -2.32 -14.18 4.13
N GLN A 107 -1.23 -14.55 3.47
CA GLN A 107 0.12 -14.09 3.83
C GLN A 107 0.30 -12.60 3.53
N GLY A 108 -0.24 -12.15 2.40
CA GLY A 108 -0.19 -10.76 2.00
C GLY A 108 -0.92 -9.85 2.99
N ALA A 109 -2.15 -10.19 3.37
CA ALA A 109 -2.92 -9.41 4.32
C ALA A 109 -2.34 -9.46 5.75
N ALA A 110 -1.87 -10.63 6.19
CA ALA A 110 -1.18 -10.76 7.49
C ALA A 110 0.08 -9.88 7.55
N THR A 111 0.87 -9.86 6.47
CA THR A 111 2.06 -9.01 6.38
C THR A 111 1.69 -7.53 6.40
N GLY A 112 0.63 -7.14 5.72
CA GLY A 112 0.14 -5.75 5.71
C GLY A 112 -0.22 -5.25 7.11
N VAL A 113 -1.05 -6.01 7.84
CA VAL A 113 -1.42 -5.69 9.23
C VAL A 113 -0.19 -5.71 10.14
N GLY A 114 0.68 -6.72 9.98
CA GLY A 114 1.91 -6.83 10.76
C GLY A 114 2.84 -5.64 10.56
N GLY A 115 2.97 -5.15 9.34
CA GLY A 115 3.78 -3.98 9.00
C GLY A 115 3.33 -2.74 9.76
N ILE A 116 2.04 -2.38 9.68
CA ILE A 116 1.52 -1.17 10.34
C ILE A 116 1.53 -1.27 11.86
N LEU A 117 1.28 -2.43 12.43
CA LEU A 117 1.40 -2.64 13.89
C LEU A 117 2.84 -2.42 14.37
N ARG A 118 3.82 -2.92 13.61
CA ARG A 118 5.24 -2.71 13.91
C ARG A 118 5.63 -1.25 13.80
N ASP A 119 5.11 -0.52 12.83
CA ASP A 119 5.36 0.91 12.69
C ASP A 119 4.86 1.71 13.89
N ILE A 120 3.71 1.35 14.46
CA ILE A 120 3.22 1.93 15.70
C ILE A 120 4.19 1.64 16.86
N PHE A 121 4.67 0.39 16.98
CA PHE A 121 5.64 0.02 18.02
C PHE A 121 6.96 0.77 17.88
N THR A 122 7.46 0.98 16.66
CA THR A 122 8.74 1.69 16.45
C THR A 122 8.70 3.14 16.92
N MET A 123 7.49 3.73 17.04
CA MET A 123 7.28 5.05 17.61
C MET A 123 7.13 5.04 19.14
N GLY A 124 7.34 3.91 19.81
CA GLY A 124 7.15 3.75 21.26
C GLY A 124 5.69 3.60 21.68
N ALA A 125 4.76 3.54 20.73
CA ALA A 125 3.34 3.44 21.01
C ALA A 125 2.87 1.99 21.15
N ARG A 126 1.97 1.73 22.10
CA ARG A 126 1.27 0.45 22.23
C ARG A 126 0.07 0.43 21.30
N PRO A 127 0.01 -0.45 20.28
CA PRO A 127 -1.19 -0.65 19.49
C PRO A 127 -2.39 -1.06 20.34
N VAL A 128 -3.53 -0.43 20.08
CA VAL A 128 -4.78 -0.65 20.84
C VAL A 128 -5.96 -0.96 19.94
N ALA A 129 -5.86 -0.66 18.64
CA ALA A 129 -6.94 -0.88 17.69
C ALA A 129 -6.39 -1.03 16.26
N VAL A 130 -7.09 -1.84 15.48
CA VAL A 130 -6.95 -1.97 14.03
C VAL A 130 -8.31 -1.72 13.39
N MET A 131 -8.32 -1.17 12.19
CA MET A 131 -9.49 -1.05 11.31
C MET A 131 -9.08 -1.34 9.88
N ASP A 132 -10.02 -1.77 9.04
CA ASP A 132 -9.74 -2.11 7.66
C ASP A 132 -10.67 -1.38 6.69
N SER A 133 -10.17 -1.09 5.50
CA SER A 133 -10.97 -0.62 4.37
C SER A 133 -10.66 -1.50 3.17
N LEU A 134 -11.58 -2.43 2.88
CA LEU A 134 -11.38 -3.50 1.93
C LEU A 134 -12.25 -3.30 0.68
N ARG A 135 -11.69 -3.59 -0.48
CA ARG A 135 -12.38 -3.56 -1.75
C ARG A 135 -12.06 -4.82 -2.54
N PHE A 136 -13.11 -5.50 -3.00
CA PHE A 136 -12.99 -6.72 -3.80
C PHE A 136 -13.87 -6.64 -5.04
N GLY A 137 -13.58 -7.44 -6.04
CA GLY A 137 -14.54 -7.73 -7.09
C GLY A 137 -15.80 -8.44 -6.53
N PRO A 138 -16.90 -8.52 -7.30
CA PRO A 138 -18.11 -9.19 -6.87
C PRO A 138 -17.86 -10.63 -6.42
N ILE A 139 -18.47 -11.03 -5.31
CA ILE A 139 -18.40 -12.37 -4.73
C ILE A 139 -19.70 -13.15 -4.90
N SER A 140 -20.75 -12.51 -5.46
CA SER A 140 -22.01 -13.12 -5.83
C SER A 140 -22.56 -12.44 -7.08
N LEU A 141 -23.54 -13.07 -7.73
CA LEU A 141 -24.24 -12.46 -8.87
C LEU A 141 -25.03 -11.22 -8.44
N GLU A 142 -25.56 -11.19 -7.22
CA GLU A 142 -26.27 -10.03 -6.68
C GLU A 142 -25.33 -8.83 -6.52
N ASN A 143 -24.12 -9.04 -6.00
CA ASN A 143 -23.11 -7.99 -5.91
C ASN A 143 -22.66 -7.49 -7.29
N ALA A 144 -22.63 -8.36 -8.31
CA ALA A 144 -22.29 -7.98 -9.67
C ALA A 144 -23.33 -7.04 -10.31
N HIS A 145 -24.59 -7.14 -9.90
CA HIS A 145 -25.71 -6.32 -10.41
C HIS A 145 -25.97 -5.06 -9.57
N ALA A 146 -25.61 -5.02 -8.31
CA ALA A 146 -25.88 -3.91 -7.40
C ALA A 146 -25.15 -2.59 -7.77
N VAL A 147 -24.11 -2.67 -8.59
CA VAL A 147 -23.29 -1.52 -9.03
C VAL A 147 -23.96 -0.72 -10.16
N THR A 148 -25.07 -1.16 -10.70
CA THR A 148 -25.81 -0.48 -11.79
C THR A 148 -26.63 0.75 -11.35
N GLY A 149 -26.25 1.41 -10.26
CA GLY A 149 -26.71 2.79 -9.97
C GLY A 149 -26.12 3.85 -10.92
N LEU A 150 -25.14 3.46 -11.74
CA LEU A 150 -24.66 4.22 -12.89
C LEU A 150 -25.57 3.88 -14.08
N GLY A 151 -26.15 4.90 -14.73
CA GLY A 151 -27.13 4.75 -15.78
C GLY A 151 -26.72 3.79 -16.91
N PRO A 152 -27.68 3.37 -17.79
CA PRO A 152 -27.51 2.27 -18.74
C PRO A 152 -26.32 2.40 -19.70
N VAL A 153 -25.79 3.59 -19.93
CA VAL A 153 -24.69 3.86 -20.85
C VAL A 153 -23.33 3.37 -20.32
N GLN A 154 -23.16 3.20 -19.00
CA GLN A 154 -21.90 2.72 -18.42
C GLN A 154 -21.90 1.20 -18.15
N ALA A 155 -23.06 0.58 -18.09
CA ALA A 155 -23.19 -0.86 -17.94
C ALA A 155 -22.80 -1.64 -19.20
N GLU A 156 -22.89 -1.03 -20.38
CA GLU A 156 -22.55 -1.66 -21.67
C GLU A 156 -21.05 -1.85 -21.89
N HIS A 157 -20.19 -1.19 -21.11
CA HIS A 157 -18.72 -1.25 -21.25
C HIS A 157 -18.04 -2.02 -20.12
N SER A 158 -18.77 -2.55 -19.15
CA SER A 158 -18.19 -3.38 -18.09
C SER A 158 -18.38 -4.86 -18.50
N PRO A 159 -17.28 -5.62 -18.69
CA PRO A 159 -17.41 -7.04 -18.99
C PRO A 159 -18.20 -7.73 -17.87
N ALA A 160 -19.19 -8.55 -18.25
CA ALA A 160 -19.98 -9.29 -17.28
C ALA A 160 -19.05 -10.15 -16.41
N THR A 161 -19.11 -9.98 -15.10
CA THR A 161 -18.32 -10.77 -14.15
C THR A 161 -18.68 -12.26 -14.30
N THR A 162 -17.71 -13.08 -14.59
CA THR A 162 -17.88 -14.51 -14.79
C THR A 162 -18.01 -15.27 -13.45
N ARG A 163 -18.59 -16.48 -13.47
CA ARG A 163 -18.60 -17.34 -12.28
C ARG A 163 -17.20 -17.67 -11.75
N ALA A 164 -16.23 -17.83 -12.63
CA ALA A 164 -14.84 -18.09 -12.26
C ALA A 164 -14.24 -16.88 -11.52
N GLU A 165 -14.50 -15.65 -11.98
CA GLU A 165 -14.08 -14.44 -11.30
C GLU A 165 -14.74 -14.27 -9.94
N ILE A 166 -16.06 -14.53 -9.84
CA ILE A 166 -16.78 -14.51 -8.56
C ILE A 166 -16.12 -15.48 -7.56
N HIS A 167 -15.85 -16.70 -7.99
CA HIS A 167 -15.19 -17.68 -7.12
C HIS A 167 -13.77 -17.24 -6.71
N LYS A 168 -12.99 -16.69 -7.65
CA LYS A 168 -11.67 -16.15 -7.36
C LYS A 168 -11.73 -14.99 -6.37
N ASN A 169 -12.62 -14.03 -6.59
CA ASN A 169 -12.81 -12.88 -5.71
C ASN A 169 -13.21 -13.30 -4.29
N HIS A 170 -14.10 -14.28 -4.17
CA HIS A 170 -14.52 -14.86 -2.89
C HIS A 170 -13.33 -15.51 -2.16
N SER A 171 -12.56 -16.33 -2.85
CA SER A 171 -11.35 -16.96 -2.28
C SER A 171 -10.30 -15.94 -1.82
N VAL A 172 -10.11 -14.86 -2.60
CA VAL A 172 -9.21 -13.77 -2.22
C VAL A 172 -9.71 -13.07 -0.96
N MET A 173 -11.01 -12.75 -0.91
CA MET A 173 -11.61 -12.11 0.27
C MET A 173 -11.47 -12.98 1.53
N GLU A 174 -11.79 -14.25 1.45
CA GLU A 174 -11.66 -15.19 2.58
C GLU A 174 -10.21 -15.25 3.10
N GLY A 175 -9.25 -15.35 2.18
CA GLY A 175 -7.84 -15.36 2.54
C GLY A 175 -7.39 -14.05 3.20
N VAL A 176 -7.80 -12.91 2.66
CA VAL A 176 -7.49 -11.59 3.22
C VAL A 176 -8.05 -11.44 4.63
N VAL A 177 -9.34 -11.72 4.82
CA VAL A 177 -10.01 -11.60 6.13
C VAL A 177 -9.33 -12.54 7.15
N SER A 178 -9.03 -13.77 6.74
CA SER A 178 -8.34 -14.73 7.60
C SER A 178 -6.93 -14.28 7.96
N GLY A 179 -6.20 -13.68 7.03
CA GLY A 179 -4.84 -13.16 7.26
C GLY A 179 -4.84 -11.98 8.25
N VAL A 180 -5.76 -11.02 8.07
CA VAL A 180 -5.96 -9.89 8.99
C VAL A 180 -6.28 -10.41 10.39
N ALA A 181 -7.26 -11.30 10.50
CA ALA A 181 -7.70 -11.87 11.78
C ALA A 181 -6.59 -12.65 12.49
N SER A 182 -5.83 -13.46 11.75
CA SER A 182 -4.73 -14.26 12.31
C SER A 182 -3.67 -13.38 12.97
N TYR A 183 -3.21 -12.35 12.27
CA TYR A 183 -2.17 -11.47 12.83
C TYR A 183 -2.69 -10.63 14.01
N GLY A 184 -3.89 -10.06 13.90
CA GLY A 184 -4.54 -9.31 14.98
C GLY A 184 -4.72 -10.16 16.25
N ASN A 185 -5.15 -11.41 16.11
CA ASN A 185 -5.30 -12.34 17.21
C ASN A 185 -3.96 -12.66 17.90
N CYS A 186 -2.90 -12.90 17.13
CA CYS A 186 -1.56 -13.15 17.69
C CYS A 186 -1.03 -11.96 18.50
N PHE A 187 -1.35 -10.75 18.06
CA PHE A 187 -0.97 -9.51 18.74
C PHE A 187 -1.87 -9.14 19.91
N GLY A 188 -3.07 -9.69 19.96
CA GLY A 188 -4.08 -9.33 20.95
C GLY A 188 -4.62 -7.90 20.76
N VAL A 189 -4.66 -7.41 19.51
CA VAL A 189 -5.19 -6.10 19.15
C VAL A 189 -6.55 -6.30 18.46
N PRO A 190 -7.64 -5.70 18.99
CA PRO A 190 -8.94 -5.86 18.40
C PRO A 190 -9.07 -5.12 17.08
N ASN A 191 -9.74 -5.74 16.11
CA ASN A 191 -10.28 -5.04 14.94
C ASN A 191 -11.62 -4.42 15.35
N LEU A 192 -11.69 -3.10 15.35
CA LEU A 192 -12.85 -2.33 15.80
C LEU A 192 -13.90 -2.12 14.71
N GLY A 193 -13.58 -2.46 13.46
CA GLY A 193 -14.47 -2.31 12.33
C GLY A 193 -13.77 -1.82 11.07
N GLY A 194 -14.53 -1.18 10.22
CA GLY A 194 -14.06 -0.70 8.92
C GLY A 194 -15.18 -0.79 7.88
N GLU A 195 -14.80 -1.02 6.64
CA GLU A 195 -15.76 -1.20 5.56
C GLU A 195 -15.28 -2.23 4.54
N VAL A 196 -16.23 -2.91 3.93
CA VAL A 196 -16.00 -3.80 2.78
C VAL A 196 -16.94 -3.38 1.66
N LYS A 197 -16.40 -3.24 0.45
CA LYS A 197 -17.20 -2.94 -0.76
C LYS A 197 -16.82 -3.88 -1.89
N PHE A 198 -17.80 -4.14 -2.77
CA PHE A 198 -17.66 -5.05 -3.89
C PHE A 198 -18.00 -4.31 -5.18
N GLU A 199 -17.03 -4.21 -6.10
CA GLU A 199 -17.24 -3.60 -7.40
C GLU A 199 -16.39 -4.31 -8.47
N PRO A 200 -16.87 -4.41 -9.73
CA PRO A 200 -16.18 -5.13 -10.80
C PRO A 200 -14.75 -4.63 -11.06
N CYS A 201 -14.49 -3.34 -10.87
CA CYS A 201 -13.14 -2.77 -11.09
C CYS A 201 -12.07 -3.30 -10.12
N TYR A 202 -12.46 -3.94 -9.02
CA TYR A 202 -11.52 -4.56 -8.07
C TYR A 202 -11.30 -6.06 -8.32
N SER A 203 -11.92 -6.64 -9.36
CA SER A 203 -11.59 -8.00 -9.80
C SER A 203 -10.14 -8.04 -10.28
N GLY A 204 -9.33 -8.91 -9.70
CA GLY A 204 -7.90 -9.02 -10.02
C GLY A 204 -7.00 -7.91 -9.41
N ASN A 205 -7.58 -6.88 -8.80
CA ASN A 205 -6.84 -5.80 -8.14
C ASN A 205 -7.56 -5.30 -6.88
N PRO A 206 -7.68 -6.11 -5.83
CA PRO A 206 -8.34 -5.74 -4.58
C PRO A 206 -7.61 -4.60 -3.89
N LEU A 207 -8.34 -3.82 -3.09
CA LEU A 207 -7.71 -2.89 -2.14
C LEU A 207 -7.79 -3.47 -0.74
N VAL A 208 -6.63 -3.61 -0.12
CA VAL A 208 -6.48 -4.12 1.24
C VAL A 208 -5.76 -3.03 2.04
N ASN A 209 -6.55 -2.15 2.65
CA ASN A 209 -6.01 -1.07 3.46
C ASN A 209 -6.22 -1.41 4.93
N ALA A 210 -5.13 -1.40 5.69
CA ALA A 210 -5.16 -1.59 7.12
C ALA A 210 -4.74 -0.30 7.83
N PHE A 211 -5.46 0.02 8.89
CA PHE A 211 -5.19 1.16 9.77
C PHE A 211 -4.89 0.63 11.17
N ALA A 212 -3.84 1.14 11.80
CA ALA A 212 -3.50 0.85 13.18
C ALA A 212 -3.40 2.14 14.00
N LEU A 213 -3.83 2.05 15.24
CA LEU A 213 -3.79 3.12 16.22
C LEU A 213 -3.15 2.62 17.50
N GLY A 214 -2.26 3.42 18.08
CA GLY A 214 -1.60 3.14 19.34
C GLY A 214 -1.54 4.36 20.24
N LEU A 215 -1.30 4.13 21.51
CA LEU A 215 -1.15 5.17 22.53
C LEU A 215 0.28 5.20 23.06
N VAL A 216 0.78 6.42 23.31
CA VAL A 216 2.11 6.66 23.85
C VAL A 216 2.11 7.89 24.76
N ARG A 217 2.96 7.90 25.77
CA ARG A 217 3.25 9.12 26.55
C ARG A 217 4.08 10.08 25.69
N ARG A 218 3.77 11.38 25.76
CA ARG A 218 4.47 12.39 24.96
C ARG A 218 5.97 12.40 25.17
N ASP A 219 6.43 12.08 26.36
CA ASP A 219 7.82 12.00 26.77
C ASP A 219 8.50 10.67 26.44
N GLN A 220 7.74 9.72 25.85
CA GLN A 220 8.21 8.37 25.49
C GLN A 220 8.09 8.07 24.00
N ILE A 221 7.95 9.09 23.17
CA ILE A 221 7.93 8.94 21.71
C ILE A 221 9.35 8.61 21.24
N PHE A 222 9.49 7.54 20.45
CA PHE A 222 10.73 7.18 19.79
C PHE A 222 10.76 7.71 18.35
N TYR A 223 11.93 8.10 17.92
CA TYR A 223 12.21 8.55 16.55
C TYR A 223 13.30 7.70 15.93
N GLY A 224 13.26 7.50 14.62
CA GLY A 224 14.24 6.71 13.87
C GLY A 224 15.64 7.34 13.76
N ARG A 225 16.14 7.93 14.87
CA ARG A 225 17.45 8.57 14.93
C ARG A 225 18.36 7.81 15.88
N ALA A 226 19.53 7.44 15.38
CA ALA A 226 20.62 6.99 16.26
C ALA A 226 21.21 8.22 16.98
N SER A 227 21.02 8.27 18.28
CA SER A 227 21.73 9.20 19.16
C SER A 227 22.82 8.41 19.86
N GLY A 228 24.07 8.70 19.52
CA GLY A 228 25.23 8.15 20.23
C GLY A 228 25.40 8.77 21.61
#